data_9fad628dd4050a408836bfd159d9bce2
#
_entry.id   9fad628dd4050a408836bfd159d9bce2
#
_cell.length_a   1.000
_cell.length_b   1.000
_cell.length_c   1.000
_cell.angle_alpha   90.00
_cell.angle_beta   90.00
_cell.angle_gamma   90.00
#
_symmetry.space_group_name_H-M   'P 1'
#
loop_
_entity.id
_entity.type
_entity.pdbx_description
1 polymer ?
#
loop_
_entity_poly.entity_id
_entity_poly.type
_entity_poly.pdbx_seq_one_letter_code
_entity_poly.pdbx_strand_id
1 'polypeptide(L)'
;MLEWEKLLCEERERKSGGKTKESYITRNQFDADYDRIVGSSSVRRLQDKAQVFPLQQNDVVRTRLTHSMEVSAIARSLAKSVGLELERRKIFNREQTEKLMGMLQTAGLIHDLGNPPFGHYGETAIR
;
A
#
# COMPACT_ATOMS: atom_id res chain seq x y z
N MET A 1 -4.00 6.18 -23.54
CA MET A 1 -3.97 4.77 -23.14
C MET A 1 -2.99 4.66 -21.97
N LEU A 2 -3.32 3.93 -20.90
CA LEU A 2 -2.41 3.77 -19.77
C LEU A 2 -1.20 2.93 -20.18
N GLU A 3 -0.01 3.42 -19.87
CA GLU A 3 1.26 2.70 -20.16
C GLU A 3 1.59 1.79 -18.96
N TRP A 4 0.97 0.62 -18.95
CA TRP A 4 1.07 -0.34 -17.84
C TRP A 4 2.51 -0.77 -17.52
N GLU A 5 3.36 -0.88 -18.52
CA GLU A 5 4.76 -1.25 -18.33
C GLU A 5 5.52 -0.22 -17.48
N LYS A 6 5.22 1.07 -17.67
CA LYS A 6 5.81 2.12 -16.83
C LYS A 6 5.25 2.13 -15.41
N LEU A 7 3.92 1.90 -15.28
CA LEU A 7 3.27 1.87 -13.97
C LEU A 7 3.70 0.68 -13.11
N LEU A 8 3.95 -0.47 -13.73
CA LEU A 8 4.36 -1.71 -13.06
C LEU A 8 5.89 -1.92 -13.11
N CYS A 9 6.66 -0.85 -13.39
CA CYS A 9 8.11 -0.91 -13.38
C CYS A 9 8.63 -1.14 -11.95
N GLU A 10 9.53 -2.09 -11.80
CA GLU A 10 10.18 -2.42 -10.52
C GLU A 10 11.50 -1.69 -10.31
N GLU A 11 11.90 -0.81 -11.24
CA GLU A 11 13.12 -0.03 -11.10
C GLU A 11 13.01 0.94 -9.93
N ARG A 12 14.04 0.96 -9.10
CA ARG A 12 14.13 1.84 -7.94
C ARG A 12 15.04 3.02 -8.24
N GLU A 13 14.61 4.19 -7.82
CA GLU A 13 15.38 5.43 -7.92
C GLU A 13 16.73 5.31 -7.17
N ARG A 14 16.75 4.63 -6.02
CA ARG A 14 17.96 4.28 -5.30
C ARG A 14 18.37 2.85 -5.60
N LYS A 15 19.46 2.68 -6.34
CA LYS A 15 20.13 1.39 -6.48
C LYS A 15 20.77 1.04 -5.13
N SER A 16 20.19 0.12 -4.38
CA SER A 16 20.86 -0.44 -3.20
C SER A 16 22.09 -1.21 -3.68
N GLY A 17 23.28 -0.84 -3.21
CA GLY A 17 24.55 -1.47 -3.59
C GLY A 17 24.76 -2.90 -3.08
N GLY A 18 23.69 -3.59 -2.69
CA GLY A 18 23.71 -5.01 -2.31
C GLY A 18 23.52 -5.88 -3.54
N LYS A 19 24.47 -6.81 -3.78
CA LYS A 19 24.26 -7.91 -4.74
C LYS A 19 22.91 -8.54 -4.42
N THR A 20 22.01 -8.56 -5.39
CA THR A 20 20.78 -9.35 -5.33
C THR A 20 21.20 -10.80 -5.16
N LYS A 21 21.19 -11.33 -3.94
CA LYS A 21 21.22 -12.78 -3.75
C LYS A 21 20.01 -13.30 -4.52
N GLU A 22 20.23 -14.25 -5.42
CA GLU A 22 19.14 -15.04 -6.00
C GLU A 22 18.31 -15.56 -4.83
N SER A 23 17.21 -14.87 -4.57
CA SER A 23 16.27 -15.29 -3.55
C SER A 23 15.41 -16.36 -4.21
N TYR A 24 15.44 -17.57 -3.69
CA TYR A 24 14.48 -18.64 -4.06
C TYR A 24 13.02 -18.25 -3.75
N ILE A 25 12.79 -17.07 -3.21
CA ILE A 25 11.48 -16.51 -2.92
C ILE A 25 11.09 -15.66 -4.12
N THR A 26 10.13 -16.16 -4.89
CA THR A 26 9.49 -15.48 -6.02
C THR A 26 8.60 -14.31 -5.53
N ARG A 27 9.22 -13.26 -4.94
CA ARG A 27 8.52 -12.03 -4.55
C ARG A 27 8.88 -10.92 -5.53
N ASN A 28 7.86 -10.22 -6.00
CA ASN A 28 8.08 -8.98 -6.73
C ASN A 28 8.48 -7.83 -5.79
N GLN A 29 8.97 -6.72 -6.34
CA GLN A 29 9.43 -5.59 -5.53
C GLN A 29 8.31 -4.91 -4.74
N PHE A 30 7.07 -4.94 -5.23
CA PHE A 30 5.91 -4.37 -4.53
C PHE A 30 5.55 -5.17 -3.27
N ASP A 31 5.65 -6.50 -3.30
CA ASP A 31 5.48 -7.34 -2.11
C ASP A 31 6.58 -7.07 -1.08
N ALA A 32 7.82 -6.90 -1.54
CA ALA A 32 8.93 -6.54 -0.66
C ALA A 32 8.76 -5.15 -0.03
N ASP A 33 8.16 -4.22 -0.73
CA ASP A 33 7.85 -2.89 -0.20
C ASP A 33 6.71 -2.95 0.82
N TYR A 34 5.68 -3.77 0.58
CA TYR A 34 4.63 -4.01 1.56
C TYR A 34 5.20 -4.51 2.89
N ASP A 35 6.06 -5.54 2.86
CA ASP A 35 6.69 -6.11 4.05
C ASP A 35 7.51 -5.07 4.83
N ARG A 36 8.27 -4.22 4.13
CA ARG A 36 9.06 -3.14 4.75
C ARG A 36 8.17 -2.10 5.42
N ILE A 37 7.07 -1.73 4.75
CA ILE A 37 6.14 -0.72 5.24
C ILE A 37 5.39 -1.23 6.46
N VAL A 38 4.89 -2.47 6.44
CA VAL A 38 4.25 -3.10 7.60
C VAL A 38 5.18 -3.12 8.80
N GLY A 39 6.48 -3.42 8.60
CA GLY A 39 7.49 -3.41 9.64
C GLY A 39 7.92 -2.02 10.13
N SER A 40 7.48 -0.94 9.46
CA SER A 40 7.93 0.41 9.78
C SER A 40 7.30 0.98 11.06
N SER A 41 8.05 1.83 11.76
CA SER A 41 7.55 2.54 12.93
C SER A 41 6.42 3.52 12.59
N SER A 42 6.42 4.06 11.38
CA SER A 42 5.41 5.00 10.90
C SER A 42 4.03 4.37 10.82
N VAL A 43 3.93 3.14 10.28
CA VAL A 43 2.67 2.39 10.25
C VAL A 43 2.23 2.01 11.65
N ARG A 44 3.15 1.53 12.51
CA ARG A 44 2.80 1.18 13.90
C ARG A 44 2.24 2.34 14.70
N ARG A 45 2.72 3.56 14.48
CA ARG A 45 2.20 4.77 15.15
C ARG A 45 0.75 5.11 14.78
N LEU A 46 0.20 4.54 13.71
CA LEU A 46 -1.21 4.71 13.37
C LEU A 46 -2.14 4.00 14.36
N GLN A 47 -1.63 3.05 15.15
CA GLN A 47 -2.39 2.33 16.16
C GLN A 47 -2.91 3.27 17.26
N ASP A 48 -2.09 4.25 17.66
CA ASP A 48 -2.42 5.18 18.75
C ASP A 48 -3.24 6.39 18.29
N LYS A 49 -3.61 6.44 17.00
CA LYS A 49 -4.38 7.54 16.42
C LYS A 49 -5.81 7.10 16.18
N ALA A 50 -6.75 7.71 16.87
CA ALA A 50 -8.18 7.52 16.61
C ALA A 50 -8.56 8.15 15.26
N GLN A 51 -9.46 7.50 14.53
CA GLN A 51 -9.91 8.01 13.24
C GLN A 51 -11.00 9.07 13.35
N VAL A 52 -11.92 8.90 14.30
CA VAL A 52 -13.09 9.79 14.47
C VAL A 52 -13.24 10.28 15.90
N PHE A 53 -13.07 9.41 16.92
CA PHE A 53 -13.25 9.76 18.32
C PHE A 53 -11.96 9.53 19.11
N PRO A 54 -11.29 10.59 19.59
CA PRO A 54 -10.12 10.44 20.44
C PRO A 54 -10.49 9.93 21.84
N LEU A 55 -9.58 9.17 22.44
CA LEU A 55 -9.65 8.75 23.86
C LEU A 55 -10.78 7.77 24.24
N GLN A 56 -11.32 7.02 23.31
CA GLN A 56 -12.26 5.94 23.66
C GLN A 56 -11.50 4.66 24.03
N GLN A 57 -11.82 4.11 25.19
CA GLN A 57 -11.28 2.84 25.69
C GLN A 57 -12.04 1.61 25.15
N ASN A 58 -12.87 1.77 24.12
CA ASN A 58 -13.68 0.68 23.57
C ASN A 58 -12.92 0.02 22.42
N ASP A 59 -12.69 -1.27 22.50
CA ASP A 59 -11.98 -2.10 21.52
C ASP A 59 -12.62 -2.11 20.11
N VAL A 60 -13.86 -1.64 19.99
CA VAL A 60 -14.61 -1.54 18.73
C VAL A 60 -14.27 -0.26 17.95
N VAL A 61 -13.59 0.71 18.56
CA VAL A 61 -13.26 1.97 17.90
C VAL A 61 -12.12 1.77 16.90
N ARG A 62 -12.38 2.12 15.63
CA ARG A 62 -11.38 2.04 14.56
C ARG A 62 -10.22 2.98 14.84
N THR A 63 -9.02 2.42 14.87
CA THR A 63 -7.79 3.20 14.80
C THR A 63 -7.45 3.49 13.35
N ARG A 64 -6.56 4.45 13.10
CA ARG A 64 -6.04 4.70 11.74
C ARG A 64 -5.32 3.48 11.17
N LEU A 65 -4.69 2.67 12.01
CA LEU A 65 -4.05 1.43 11.60
C LEU A 65 -5.07 0.42 11.07
N THR A 66 -6.14 0.15 11.83
CA THR A 66 -7.18 -0.81 11.42
C THR A 66 -7.87 -0.36 10.14
N HIS A 67 -8.16 0.93 9.99
CA HIS A 67 -8.68 1.50 8.76
C HIS A 67 -7.72 1.29 7.57
N SER A 68 -6.42 1.62 7.74
CA SER A 68 -5.43 1.43 6.68
C SER A 68 -5.28 -0.04 6.27
N MET A 69 -5.41 -0.98 7.22
CA MET A 69 -5.42 -2.41 6.93
C MET A 69 -6.65 -2.83 6.12
N GLU A 70 -7.84 -2.33 6.48
CA GLU A 70 -9.08 -2.59 5.74
C GLU A 70 -8.98 -2.06 4.31
N VAL A 71 -8.54 -0.82 4.14
CA VAL A 71 -8.33 -0.19 2.80
C VAL A 71 -7.32 -0.99 1.98
N SER A 72 -6.23 -1.42 2.60
CA SER A 72 -5.20 -2.26 1.96
C SER A 72 -5.77 -3.59 1.45
N ALA A 73 -6.59 -4.26 2.27
CA ALA A 73 -7.22 -5.53 1.89
C ALA A 73 -8.22 -5.35 0.74
N ILE A 74 -9.06 -4.31 0.80
CA ILE A 74 -10.01 -3.98 -0.26
C ILE A 74 -9.29 -3.62 -1.55
N ALA A 75 -8.23 -2.79 -1.47
CA ALA A 75 -7.44 -2.39 -2.62
C ALA A 75 -6.81 -3.60 -3.33
N ARG A 76 -6.28 -4.57 -2.57
CA ARG A 76 -5.77 -5.84 -3.14
C ARG A 76 -6.87 -6.62 -3.84
N SER A 77 -8.06 -6.72 -3.25
CA SER A 77 -9.19 -7.44 -3.83
C SER A 77 -9.69 -6.81 -5.12
N LEU A 78 -9.77 -5.48 -5.17
CA LEU A 78 -10.13 -4.73 -6.38
C LEU A 78 -9.06 -4.91 -7.46
N ALA A 79 -7.77 -4.80 -7.08
CA ALA A 79 -6.66 -5.04 -8.00
C ALA A 79 -6.71 -6.43 -8.64
N LYS A 80 -7.05 -7.45 -7.84
CA LYS A 80 -7.24 -8.82 -8.36
C LYS A 80 -8.36 -8.88 -9.38
N SER A 81 -9.52 -8.30 -9.08
CA SER A 81 -10.68 -8.32 -9.98
C SER A 81 -10.38 -7.60 -11.30
N VAL A 82 -9.73 -6.44 -11.24
CA VAL A 82 -9.30 -5.68 -12.43
C VAL A 82 -8.24 -6.46 -13.21
N GLY A 83 -7.23 -7.02 -12.53
CA GLY A 83 -6.16 -7.79 -13.16
C GLY A 83 -6.70 -9.00 -13.92
N LEU A 84 -7.61 -9.78 -13.31
CA LEU A 84 -8.24 -10.92 -13.98
C LEU A 84 -9.04 -10.52 -15.22
N GLU A 85 -9.73 -9.38 -15.18
CA GLU A 85 -10.43 -8.86 -16.36
C GLU A 85 -9.45 -8.43 -17.47
N LEU A 86 -8.32 -7.82 -17.10
CA LEU A 86 -7.27 -7.47 -18.05
C LEU A 86 -6.57 -8.71 -18.62
N GLU A 87 -6.38 -9.77 -17.83
CA GLU A 87 -5.89 -11.07 -18.31
C GLU A 87 -6.88 -11.67 -19.32
N ARG A 88 -8.17 -11.65 -19.01
CA ARG A 88 -9.23 -12.13 -19.91
C ARG A 88 -9.21 -11.39 -21.26
N ARG A 89 -8.92 -10.10 -21.24
CA ARG A 89 -8.75 -9.25 -22.44
C ARG A 89 -7.40 -9.41 -23.11
N LYS A 90 -6.50 -10.24 -22.61
CA LYS A 90 -5.12 -10.44 -23.10
C LYS A 90 -4.27 -9.15 -23.07
N ILE A 91 -4.58 -8.23 -22.16
CA ILE A 91 -3.81 -7.01 -21.92
C ILE A 91 -2.73 -7.27 -20.87
N PHE A 92 -3.04 -8.07 -19.85
CA PHE A 92 -2.14 -8.49 -18.77
C PHE A 92 -1.77 -9.96 -18.90
N ASN A 93 -0.60 -10.28 -18.35
CA ASN A 93 -0.25 -11.62 -17.94
C ASN A 93 -0.44 -11.77 -16.41
N ARG A 94 -0.26 -12.98 -15.89
CA ARG A 94 -0.41 -13.29 -14.47
C ARG A 94 0.53 -12.48 -13.57
N GLU A 95 1.78 -12.31 -14.01
CA GLU A 95 2.79 -11.55 -13.28
C GLU A 95 2.38 -10.08 -13.11
N GLN A 96 1.85 -9.47 -14.16
CA GLN A 96 1.37 -8.08 -14.11
C GLN A 96 0.18 -7.92 -13.16
N THR A 97 -0.71 -8.91 -13.09
CA THR A 97 -1.81 -8.93 -12.11
C THR A 97 -1.27 -8.99 -10.68
N GLU A 98 -0.28 -9.82 -10.42
CA GLU A 98 0.34 -9.94 -9.08
C GLU A 98 1.07 -8.65 -8.68
N LYS A 99 1.79 -8.01 -9.59
CA LYS A 99 2.40 -6.69 -9.37
C LYS A 99 1.35 -5.63 -9.05
N LEU A 100 0.25 -5.58 -9.80
CA LEU A 100 -0.84 -4.66 -9.55
C LEU A 100 -1.46 -4.86 -8.16
N MET A 101 -1.65 -6.12 -7.76
CA MET A 101 -2.17 -6.46 -6.42
C MET A 101 -1.25 -5.98 -5.30
N GLY A 102 0.05 -6.24 -5.39
CA GLY A 102 1.05 -5.81 -4.40
C GLY A 102 1.15 -4.28 -4.33
N MET A 103 1.17 -3.62 -5.48
CA MET A 103 1.24 -2.15 -5.56
C MET A 103 0.03 -1.49 -4.90
N LEU A 104 -1.20 -1.90 -5.26
CA LEU A 104 -2.41 -1.29 -4.70
C LEU A 104 -2.62 -1.65 -3.22
N GLN A 105 -2.21 -2.85 -2.80
CA GLN A 105 -2.20 -3.23 -1.39
C GLN A 105 -1.31 -2.29 -0.57
N THR A 106 -0.12 -2.04 -1.06
CA THR A 106 0.85 -1.14 -0.42
C THR A 106 0.34 0.30 -0.39
N ALA A 107 -0.18 0.79 -1.52
CA ALA A 107 -0.77 2.13 -1.60
C ALA A 107 -1.94 2.30 -0.61
N GLY A 108 -2.81 1.29 -0.49
CA GLY A 108 -3.89 1.29 0.49
C GLY A 108 -3.40 1.33 1.94
N LEU A 109 -2.27 0.67 2.24
CA LEU A 109 -1.71 0.69 3.59
C LEU A 109 -1.12 2.07 3.96
N ILE A 110 -0.51 2.76 3.02
CA ILE A 110 0.19 4.03 3.28
C ILE A 110 -0.65 5.28 3.04
N HIS A 111 -1.86 5.15 2.54
CA HIS A 111 -2.68 6.31 2.11
C HIS A 111 -2.91 7.35 3.20
N ASP A 112 -2.90 6.93 4.46
CA ASP A 112 -3.13 7.79 5.63
C ASP A 112 -1.83 8.19 6.35
N LEU A 113 -0.66 7.76 5.83
CA LEU A 113 0.64 8.16 6.36
C LEU A 113 0.97 9.61 5.98
N GLY A 114 1.40 10.39 6.98
CA GLY A 114 1.81 11.77 6.75
C GLY A 114 0.66 12.78 6.83
N ASN A 115 -0.57 12.35 7.00
CA ASN A 115 -1.68 13.27 7.23
C ASN A 115 -1.44 14.07 8.51
N PRO A 116 -1.56 15.43 8.44
CA PRO A 116 -1.37 16.27 9.61
C PRO A 116 -2.49 16.04 10.64
N PRO A 117 -2.26 16.40 11.91
CA PRO A 117 -3.33 16.44 12.91
C PRO A 117 -4.43 17.39 12.43
N PHE A 118 -5.69 17.05 12.71
CA PHE A 118 -6.89 17.77 12.28
C PHE A 118 -7.21 17.72 10.77
N GLY A 119 -6.62 16.76 10.02
CA GLY A 119 -6.97 16.51 8.62
C GLY A 119 -6.83 17.74 7.72
N HIS A 120 -7.83 18.05 6.92
CA HIS A 120 -7.81 19.18 5.96
C HIS A 120 -7.61 20.55 6.63
N TYR A 121 -8.06 20.74 7.86
CA TYR A 121 -7.77 21.98 8.59
C TYR A 121 -6.28 22.11 8.94
N GLY A 122 -5.64 21.01 9.31
CA GLY A 122 -4.20 20.96 9.52
C GLY A 122 -3.41 21.26 8.24
N GLU A 123 -3.83 20.74 7.10
CA GLU A 123 -3.22 21.05 5.79
C GLU A 123 -3.32 22.54 5.46
N THR A 124 -4.47 23.15 5.72
CA THR A 124 -4.69 24.58 5.48
C THR A 124 -3.81 25.45 6.38
N ALA A 125 -3.56 25.02 7.61
CA ALA A 125 -2.72 25.76 8.56
C ALA A 125 -1.22 25.66 8.25
N ILE A 126 -0.78 24.61 7.50
CA ILE A 126 0.62 24.39 7.12
C ILE A 126 0.96 25.12 5.81
N ARG A 127 -0.01 25.41 4.97
CA ARG A 127 0.15 26.15 3.70
C ARG A 127 0.28 27.65 3.95
#